data_c1566f2fedb7cd7aa07305367fbee500
#
_entry.id   c1566f2fedb7cd7aa07305367fbee500
#
_cell.length_a   1.000
_cell.length_b   1.000
_cell.length_c   1.000
_cell.angle_alpha   90.00
_cell.angle_beta   90.00
_cell.angle_gamma   90.00
#
_symmetry.space_group_name_H-M   'P 1'
#
loop_
_entity.id
_entity.type
_entity.pdbx_description
1 polymer ?
#
loop_
_entity_poly.entity_id
_entity_poly.type
_entity_poly.pdbx_seq_one_letter_code
_entity_poly.pdbx_strand_id
1 'polypeptide(L)'
;MYINLKFTMKNVAIIMGGYSSEYKISLTSGNVVFNNINRSKFNPYRIHIFKEKWVYVDENDAEFPIDKNDFSVTVNGMKINFDVVFNAIHGTPGEDGLMQAYFELLNIPQTSCDYYQAALTFNKRDMLSVLKPYGIKTAESYYLNLGDEINVDTILTKVGLPCFVKPNKSGS
;
A
#
# COMPACT_ATOMS: atom_id res chain seq x y z
N MET A 1 -11.42 -30.39 -32.01
CA MET A 1 -10.57 -30.62 -30.83
C MET A 1 -10.76 -29.42 -29.89
N TYR A 2 -11.66 -29.53 -28.90
CA TYR A 2 -11.86 -28.44 -27.93
C TYR A 2 -10.70 -28.49 -26.95
N ILE A 3 -9.87 -27.45 -26.95
CA ILE A 3 -8.85 -27.24 -25.92
C ILE A 3 -9.60 -26.87 -24.65
N ASN A 4 -9.73 -27.80 -23.73
CA ASN A 4 -10.21 -27.54 -22.36
C ASN A 4 -9.14 -26.71 -21.64
N LEU A 5 -9.16 -25.39 -21.78
CA LEU A 5 -8.38 -24.49 -20.95
C LEU A 5 -8.91 -24.64 -19.52
N LYS A 6 -8.26 -25.52 -18.73
CA LYS A 6 -8.41 -25.50 -17.28
C LYS A 6 -7.94 -24.11 -16.81
N PHE A 7 -8.87 -23.22 -16.55
CA PHE A 7 -8.56 -21.98 -15.82
C PHE A 7 -8.09 -22.38 -14.42
N THR A 8 -6.78 -22.40 -14.21
CA THR A 8 -6.24 -22.49 -12.85
C THR A 8 -6.58 -21.21 -12.12
N MET A 9 -7.22 -21.32 -10.96
CA MET A 9 -7.50 -20.16 -10.12
C MET A 9 -6.19 -19.47 -9.75
N LYS A 10 -6.21 -18.14 -9.77
CA LYS A 10 -5.05 -17.33 -9.44
C LYS A 10 -4.93 -17.14 -7.93
N ASN A 11 -3.73 -17.35 -7.40
CA ASN A 11 -3.43 -17.06 -5.99
C ASN A 11 -3.23 -15.55 -5.80
N VAL A 12 -4.09 -14.95 -4.99
CA VAL A 12 -4.07 -13.51 -4.69
C VAL A 12 -3.59 -13.28 -3.27
N ALA A 13 -2.43 -12.68 -3.10
CA ALA A 13 -1.99 -12.22 -1.80
C ALA A 13 -2.65 -10.88 -1.48
N ILE A 14 -3.53 -10.83 -0.50
CA ILE A 14 -4.13 -9.59 0.01
C ILE A 14 -3.26 -9.11 1.16
N ILE A 15 -2.36 -8.15 0.88
CA ILE A 15 -1.48 -7.59 1.89
C ILE A 15 -2.22 -6.53 2.70
N MET A 16 -2.09 -6.61 4.02
CA MET A 16 -2.77 -5.72 4.96
C MET A 16 -1.93 -5.54 6.24
N GLY A 17 -2.31 -4.57 7.07
CA GLY A 17 -1.54 -4.15 8.24
C GLY A 17 -0.74 -2.88 7.95
N GLY A 18 0.57 -2.97 7.84
CA GLY A 18 1.47 -1.84 7.62
C GLY A 18 2.16 -1.38 8.89
N TYR A 19 2.99 -0.34 8.76
CA TYR A 19 3.86 0.19 9.83
C TYR A 19 3.36 1.54 10.36
N SER A 20 2.23 2.02 9.83
CA SER A 20 1.62 3.27 10.24
C SER A 20 0.58 3.06 11.35
N SER A 21 0.10 4.16 11.95
CA SER A 21 -1.02 4.14 12.90
C SER A 21 -2.34 3.64 12.28
N GLU A 22 -2.42 3.60 10.95
CA GLU A 22 -3.61 3.18 10.19
C GLU A 22 -3.70 1.66 9.98
N TYR A 23 -2.79 0.86 10.58
CA TYR A 23 -2.75 -0.58 10.38
C TYR A 23 -4.08 -1.30 10.66
N LYS A 24 -4.87 -0.83 11.65
CA LYS A 24 -6.19 -1.40 11.95
C LYS A 24 -7.19 -1.18 10.82
N ILE A 25 -7.16 0.01 10.20
CA ILE A 25 -8.00 0.33 9.04
C ILE A 25 -7.60 -0.55 7.86
N SER A 26 -6.30 -0.73 7.66
CA SER A 26 -5.75 -1.62 6.63
C SER A 26 -6.22 -3.07 6.80
N LEU A 27 -6.18 -3.61 8.02
CA LEU A 27 -6.69 -4.95 8.31
C LEU A 27 -8.18 -5.07 7.98
N THR A 28 -8.98 -4.05 8.32
CA THR A 28 -10.41 -4.02 7.97
C THR A 28 -10.61 -4.00 6.45
N SER A 29 -9.91 -3.13 5.74
CA SER A 29 -9.98 -3.01 4.28
C SER A 29 -9.59 -4.32 3.58
N GLY A 30 -8.49 -4.93 4.00
CA GLY A 30 -8.03 -6.21 3.45
C GLY A 30 -9.03 -7.36 3.70
N ASN A 31 -9.64 -7.40 4.89
CA ASN A 31 -10.67 -8.39 5.19
C ASN A 31 -11.95 -8.19 4.37
N VAL A 32 -12.35 -6.96 4.06
CA VAL A 32 -13.46 -6.69 3.15
C VAL A 32 -13.16 -7.27 1.78
N VAL A 33 -11.96 -7.07 1.24
CA VAL A 33 -11.54 -7.66 -0.05
C VAL A 33 -11.55 -9.19 0.03
N PHE A 34 -10.93 -9.76 1.07
CA PHE A 34 -10.87 -11.21 1.28
C PHE A 34 -12.25 -11.87 1.29
N ASN A 35 -13.23 -11.24 1.96
CA ASN A 35 -14.57 -11.77 2.10
C ASN A 35 -15.43 -11.63 0.83
N ASN A 36 -15.12 -10.66 -0.05
CA ASN A 36 -15.93 -10.34 -1.22
C ASN A 36 -15.29 -10.75 -2.56
N ILE A 37 -14.06 -11.23 -2.58
CA ILE A 37 -13.39 -11.66 -3.81
C ILE A 37 -14.07 -12.90 -4.42
N ASN A 38 -14.17 -12.95 -5.74
CA ASN A 38 -14.80 -14.05 -6.45
C ASN A 38 -13.98 -15.35 -6.34
N ARG A 39 -14.40 -16.25 -5.43
CA ARG A 39 -13.76 -17.54 -5.15
C ARG A 39 -13.83 -18.54 -6.30
N SER A 40 -14.63 -18.32 -7.34
CA SER A 40 -14.62 -19.17 -8.54
C SER A 40 -13.45 -18.87 -9.48
N LYS A 41 -12.76 -17.73 -9.29
CA LYS A 41 -11.65 -17.26 -10.12
C LYS A 41 -10.34 -17.13 -9.36
N PHE A 42 -10.42 -16.87 -8.05
CA PHE A 42 -9.27 -16.50 -7.23
C PHE A 42 -9.21 -17.31 -5.94
N ASN A 43 -7.99 -17.66 -5.54
CA ASN A 43 -7.64 -18.18 -4.21
C ASN A 43 -7.02 -17.03 -3.41
N PRO A 44 -7.75 -16.33 -2.53
CA PRO A 44 -7.19 -15.26 -1.74
C PRO A 44 -6.48 -15.77 -0.49
N TYR A 45 -5.42 -15.05 -0.11
CA TYR A 45 -4.61 -15.27 1.07
C TYR A 45 -4.48 -13.97 1.85
N ARG A 46 -4.76 -13.97 3.16
CA ARG A 46 -4.57 -12.82 4.04
C ARG A 46 -3.10 -12.74 4.44
N ILE A 47 -2.38 -11.74 3.95
CA ILE A 47 -0.97 -11.55 4.28
C ILE A 47 -0.82 -10.33 5.17
N HIS A 48 -0.47 -10.57 6.43
CA HIS A 48 -0.22 -9.50 7.39
C HIS A 48 1.23 -9.04 7.29
N ILE A 49 1.42 -7.75 7.04
CA ILE A 49 2.72 -7.10 6.91
C ILE A 49 2.94 -6.18 8.12
N PHE A 50 3.79 -6.58 9.04
CA PHE A 50 4.21 -5.78 10.21
C PHE A 50 5.73 -5.66 10.24
N LYS A 51 6.27 -4.69 10.98
CA LYS A 51 7.72 -4.50 11.11
C LYS A 51 8.42 -5.77 11.58
N GLU A 52 7.80 -6.46 12.53
CA GLU A 52 8.36 -7.62 13.21
C GLU A 52 8.20 -8.90 12.39
N LYS A 53 7.10 -9.01 11.63
CA LYS A 53 6.76 -10.23 10.91
C LYS A 53 5.92 -9.97 9.65
N TRP A 54 6.14 -10.82 8.66
CA TRP A 54 5.27 -10.98 7.48
C TRP A 54 4.73 -12.39 7.51
N VAL A 55 3.41 -12.55 7.59
CA VAL A 55 2.78 -13.86 7.77
C VAL A 55 1.52 -13.99 6.91
N TYR A 56 1.31 -15.18 6.37
CA TYR A 56 0.00 -15.62 5.93
C TYR A 56 -0.81 -16.03 7.16
N VAL A 57 -2.05 -15.57 7.25
CA VAL A 57 -2.99 -15.93 8.32
C VAL A 57 -4.12 -16.74 7.71
N ASP A 58 -4.25 -18.00 8.10
CA ASP A 58 -5.28 -18.90 7.58
C ASP A 58 -6.67 -18.65 8.20
N GLU A 59 -7.66 -19.49 7.85
CA GLU A 59 -9.04 -19.36 8.35
C GLU A 59 -9.19 -19.70 9.85
N ASN A 60 -8.19 -20.39 10.43
CA ASN A 60 -8.13 -20.72 11.84
C ASN A 60 -7.24 -19.76 12.65
N ASP A 61 -6.84 -18.65 12.01
CA ASP A 61 -5.90 -17.65 12.54
C ASP A 61 -4.49 -18.21 12.83
N ALA A 62 -4.12 -19.35 12.21
CA ALA A 62 -2.75 -19.84 12.25
C ALA A 62 -1.86 -19.02 11.34
N GLU A 63 -0.65 -18.71 11.83
CA GLU A 63 0.31 -17.87 11.15
C GLU A 63 1.43 -18.70 10.50
N PHE A 64 1.71 -18.43 9.23
CA PHE A 64 2.80 -19.05 8.46
C PHE A 64 3.73 -17.95 7.94
N PRO A 65 5.04 -18.02 8.19
CA PRO A 65 5.96 -16.97 7.77
C PRO A 65 6.07 -16.88 6.25
N ILE A 66 6.12 -15.65 5.74
CA ILE A 66 6.40 -15.36 4.33
C ILE A 66 7.91 -15.41 4.10
N ASP A 67 8.33 -16.16 3.09
CA ASP A 67 9.70 -16.07 2.58
C ASP A 67 9.86 -14.76 1.80
N LYS A 68 10.65 -13.83 2.36
CA LYS A 68 10.85 -12.50 1.77
C LYS A 68 11.78 -12.53 0.54
N ASN A 69 12.44 -13.65 0.25
CA ASN A 69 13.30 -13.74 -0.93
C ASN A 69 12.49 -13.85 -2.23
N ASP A 70 11.31 -14.47 -2.17
CA ASP A 70 10.45 -14.68 -3.33
C ASP A 70 8.95 -14.42 -3.08
N PHE A 71 8.62 -13.90 -1.90
CA PHE A 71 7.26 -13.64 -1.46
C PHE A 71 6.35 -14.87 -1.53
N SER A 72 6.83 -16.03 -1.11
CA SER A 72 6.07 -17.27 -1.02
C SER A 72 5.76 -17.65 0.43
N VAL A 73 4.88 -18.63 0.62
CA VAL A 73 4.62 -19.24 1.93
C VAL A 73 4.64 -20.76 1.83
N THR A 74 5.14 -21.44 2.87
CA THR A 74 5.07 -22.89 2.96
C THR A 74 4.04 -23.30 4.02
N VAL A 75 3.02 -24.05 3.60
CA VAL A 75 1.96 -24.57 4.47
C VAL A 75 1.94 -26.09 4.36
N ASN A 76 2.09 -26.79 5.46
CA ASN A 76 2.12 -28.27 5.50
C ASN A 76 3.11 -28.88 4.49
N GLY A 77 4.27 -28.29 4.33
CA GLY A 77 5.31 -28.72 3.40
C GLY A 77 5.07 -28.35 1.92
N MET A 78 3.96 -27.73 1.59
CA MET A 78 3.66 -27.25 0.23
C MET A 78 3.98 -25.78 0.10
N LYS A 79 4.81 -25.43 -0.89
CA LYS A 79 5.11 -24.05 -1.25
C LYS A 79 3.98 -23.45 -2.08
N ILE A 80 3.51 -22.29 -1.67
CA ILE A 80 2.48 -21.50 -2.34
C ILE A 80 3.13 -20.21 -2.85
N ASN A 81 3.05 -19.99 -4.15
CA ASN A 81 3.44 -18.74 -4.80
C ASN A 81 2.18 -17.91 -5.12
N PHE A 82 2.33 -16.60 -5.18
CA PHE A 82 1.24 -15.68 -5.49
C PHE A 82 1.35 -15.17 -6.92
N ASP A 83 0.25 -15.21 -7.66
CA ASP A 83 0.17 -14.70 -9.04
C ASP A 83 0.01 -13.19 -9.10
N VAL A 84 -0.56 -12.58 -8.04
CA VAL A 84 -0.83 -11.16 -7.96
C VAL A 84 -0.99 -10.73 -6.50
N VAL A 85 -0.62 -9.50 -6.21
CA VAL A 85 -0.81 -8.87 -4.90
C VAL A 85 -1.92 -7.83 -4.96
N PHE A 86 -2.89 -7.93 -4.06
CA PHE A 86 -3.82 -6.85 -3.75
C PHE A 86 -3.29 -6.06 -2.56
N ASN A 87 -2.96 -4.79 -2.77
CA ASN A 87 -2.43 -3.94 -1.71
C ASN A 87 -3.57 -3.20 -1.00
N ALA A 88 -3.82 -3.57 0.26
CA ALA A 88 -4.78 -2.92 1.16
C ALA A 88 -4.08 -2.18 2.31
N ILE A 89 -2.76 -1.98 2.25
CA ILE A 89 -2.01 -1.28 3.30
C ILE A 89 -2.24 0.23 3.17
N HIS A 90 -2.57 0.88 4.29
CA HIS A 90 -2.62 2.33 4.43
C HIS A 90 -1.32 2.85 5.04
N GLY A 91 -0.72 3.87 4.40
CA GLY A 91 0.57 4.42 4.79
C GLY A 91 1.75 3.51 4.41
N THR A 92 2.86 3.65 5.15
CA THR A 92 4.07 2.85 4.91
C THR A 92 3.88 1.38 5.35
N PRO A 93 4.41 0.39 4.61
CA PRO A 93 5.17 0.47 3.36
C PRO A 93 4.30 0.35 2.09
N GLY A 94 2.97 0.46 2.19
CA GLY A 94 2.04 0.16 1.10
C GLY A 94 1.78 1.33 0.15
N GLU A 95 1.95 2.58 0.60
CA GLU A 95 1.64 3.78 -0.19
C GLU A 95 2.89 4.60 -0.57
N ASP A 96 4.04 4.31 0.02
CA ASP A 96 5.27 5.09 -0.11
C ASP A 96 6.27 4.57 -1.15
N GLY A 97 5.87 3.59 -1.95
CA GLY A 97 6.69 3.00 -3.01
C GLY A 97 7.49 1.76 -2.60
N LEU A 98 7.64 1.48 -1.30
CA LEU A 98 8.50 0.40 -0.81
C LEU A 98 7.98 -0.99 -1.23
N MET A 99 6.70 -1.28 -0.99
CA MET A 99 6.13 -2.57 -1.41
C MET A 99 6.02 -2.68 -2.92
N GLN A 100 5.74 -1.59 -3.61
CA GLN A 100 5.68 -1.55 -5.07
C GLN A 100 7.03 -1.91 -5.69
N ALA A 101 8.14 -1.32 -5.20
CA ALA A 101 9.48 -1.63 -5.65
C ALA A 101 9.87 -3.09 -5.34
N TYR A 102 9.50 -3.59 -4.16
CA TYR A 102 9.75 -4.97 -3.78
C TYR A 102 9.06 -5.97 -4.73
N PHE A 103 7.78 -5.77 -5.03
CA PHE A 103 7.05 -6.64 -5.95
C PHE A 103 7.54 -6.52 -7.40
N GLU A 104 7.95 -5.34 -7.82
CA GLU A 104 8.55 -5.14 -9.15
C GLU A 104 9.85 -5.93 -9.29
N LEU A 105 10.74 -5.90 -8.28
CA LEU A 105 11.95 -6.72 -8.27
C LEU A 105 11.68 -8.22 -8.36
N LEU A 106 10.57 -8.69 -7.80
CA LEU A 106 10.15 -10.08 -7.85
C LEU A 106 9.31 -10.42 -9.10
N ASN A 107 9.00 -9.46 -9.96
CA ASN A 107 8.09 -9.60 -11.10
C ASN A 107 6.70 -10.12 -10.69
N ILE A 108 6.20 -9.72 -9.52
CA ILE A 108 4.85 -10.05 -9.04
C ILE A 108 3.94 -8.85 -9.32
N PRO A 109 2.92 -8.99 -10.18
CA PRO A 109 1.95 -7.93 -10.45
C PRO A 109 1.21 -7.51 -9.17
N GLN A 110 0.89 -6.23 -9.05
CA GLN A 110 0.19 -5.69 -7.90
C GLN A 110 -0.83 -4.60 -8.31
N THR A 111 -1.79 -4.28 -7.43
CA THR A 111 -2.92 -3.41 -7.74
C THR A 111 -2.68 -1.90 -7.57
N SER A 112 -1.54 -1.49 -7.00
CA SER A 112 -1.18 -0.07 -6.88
C SER A 112 -0.53 0.46 -8.16
N CYS A 113 -0.26 1.77 -8.22
CA CYS A 113 0.65 2.36 -9.20
C CYS A 113 2.10 1.86 -8.99
N ASP A 114 3.02 2.23 -9.89
CA ASP A 114 4.43 1.88 -9.72
C ASP A 114 5.07 2.57 -8.51
N TYR A 115 6.29 2.13 -8.16
CA TYR A 115 7.00 2.62 -6.97
C TYR A 115 7.31 4.12 -7.03
N TYR A 116 7.63 4.66 -8.22
CA TYR A 116 7.97 6.07 -8.36
C TYR A 116 6.75 6.96 -8.14
N GLN A 117 5.62 6.61 -8.77
CA GLN A 117 4.36 7.33 -8.61
C GLN A 117 3.86 7.24 -7.17
N ALA A 118 3.96 6.06 -6.53
CA ALA A 118 3.60 5.88 -5.14
C ALA A 118 4.45 6.77 -4.22
N ALA A 119 5.76 6.73 -4.34
CA ALA A 119 6.67 7.53 -3.54
C ALA A 119 6.47 9.04 -3.73
N LEU A 120 6.27 9.48 -4.98
CA LEU A 120 6.02 10.88 -5.31
C LEU A 120 4.71 11.39 -4.72
N THR A 121 3.61 10.64 -4.91
CA THR A 121 2.28 11.07 -4.46
C THR A 121 2.12 11.00 -2.95
N PHE A 122 2.84 10.10 -2.27
CA PHE A 122 2.88 10.03 -0.82
C PHE A 122 3.56 11.25 -0.19
N ASN A 123 4.54 11.86 -0.87
CA ASN A 123 5.22 13.08 -0.45
C ASN A 123 4.47 14.30 -1.00
N LYS A 124 3.60 14.90 -0.18
CA LYS A 124 2.72 16.00 -0.60
C LYS A 124 3.47 17.22 -1.14
N ARG A 125 4.63 17.56 -0.55
CA ARG A 125 5.48 18.68 -1.03
C ARG A 125 6.04 18.41 -2.42
N ASP A 126 6.62 17.22 -2.61
CA ASP A 126 7.25 16.86 -3.88
C ASP A 126 6.20 16.73 -4.97
N MET A 127 5.06 16.11 -4.68
CA MET A 127 3.93 16.03 -5.60
C MET A 127 3.48 17.42 -6.07
N LEU A 128 3.25 18.36 -5.17
CA LEU A 128 2.84 19.72 -5.53
C LEU A 128 3.92 20.45 -6.35
N SER A 129 5.19 20.24 -6.03
CA SER A 129 6.32 20.82 -6.76
C SER A 129 6.40 20.29 -8.19
N VAL A 130 6.11 19.02 -8.41
CA VAL A 130 6.09 18.41 -9.75
C VAL A 130 4.86 18.85 -10.54
N LEU A 131 3.70 18.96 -9.94
CA LEU A 131 2.46 19.32 -10.64
C LEU A 131 2.40 20.79 -11.09
N LYS A 132 3.01 21.68 -10.33
CA LYS A 132 3.00 23.13 -10.60
C LYS A 132 3.50 23.52 -11.98
N PRO A 133 4.66 23.03 -12.50
CA PRO A 133 5.15 23.34 -13.83
C PRO A 133 4.22 22.90 -14.97
N TYR A 134 3.35 21.90 -14.72
CA TYR A 134 2.36 21.43 -15.71
C TYR A 134 1.06 22.26 -15.69
N GLY A 135 1.01 23.36 -14.94
CA GLY A 135 -0.16 24.23 -14.87
C GLY A 135 -1.35 23.62 -14.12
N ILE A 136 -1.14 22.55 -13.37
CA ILE A 136 -2.20 21.92 -12.55
C ILE A 136 -2.47 22.83 -11.36
N LYS A 137 -3.72 23.28 -11.23
CA LYS A 137 -4.14 24.13 -10.11
C LYS A 137 -4.12 23.33 -8.81
N THR A 138 -3.37 23.82 -7.84
CA THR A 138 -3.29 23.28 -6.48
C THR A 138 -3.68 24.34 -5.46
N ALA A 139 -4.11 23.92 -4.27
CA ALA A 139 -4.32 24.86 -3.18
C ALA A 139 -3.00 25.52 -2.77
N GLU A 140 -3.07 26.76 -2.33
CA GLU A 140 -1.92 27.44 -1.73
C GLU A 140 -1.44 26.67 -0.49
N SER A 141 -0.15 26.55 -0.35
CA SER A 141 0.47 25.79 0.73
C SER A 141 1.66 26.51 1.33
N TYR A 142 1.83 26.32 2.64
CA TYR A 142 2.98 26.78 3.38
C TYR A 142 3.68 25.57 4.02
N TYR A 143 4.99 25.47 3.87
CA TYR A 143 5.77 24.34 4.41
C TYR A 143 6.49 24.77 5.69
N LEU A 144 6.36 23.93 6.71
CA LEU A 144 7.11 24.05 7.96
C LEU A 144 8.01 22.82 8.10
N ASN A 145 9.26 23.04 8.41
CA ASN A 145 10.21 21.97 8.75
C ASN A 145 10.42 21.96 10.26
N LEU A 146 10.99 20.87 10.76
CA LEU A 146 11.37 20.81 12.16
C LEU A 146 12.46 21.88 12.44
N GLY A 147 12.18 22.74 13.42
CA GLY A 147 13.09 23.83 13.82
C GLY A 147 12.84 25.16 13.09
N ASP A 148 11.92 25.22 12.11
CA ASP A 148 11.54 26.51 11.52
C ASP A 148 10.82 27.40 12.53
N GLU A 149 11.06 28.70 12.45
CA GLU A 149 10.27 29.70 13.20
C GLU A 149 8.85 29.76 12.65
N ILE A 150 7.87 29.71 13.54
CA ILE A 150 6.46 29.76 13.17
C ILE A 150 5.96 31.21 13.19
N ASN A 151 5.86 31.82 12.01
CA ASN A 151 5.23 33.13 11.84
C ASN A 151 3.78 32.96 11.38
N VAL A 152 2.84 33.10 12.31
CA VAL A 152 1.41 32.86 12.07
C VAL A 152 0.85 33.84 11.04
N ASP A 153 1.22 35.11 11.09
CA ASP A 153 0.69 36.14 10.16
C ASP A 153 1.13 35.83 8.71
N THR A 154 2.39 35.42 8.52
CA THR A 154 2.89 35.01 7.20
C THR A 154 2.15 33.80 6.67
N ILE A 155 1.90 32.81 7.53
CA ILE A 155 1.16 31.61 7.16
C ILE A 155 -0.27 31.95 6.76
N LEU A 156 -0.99 32.70 7.58
CA LEU A 156 -2.38 33.10 7.31
C LEU A 156 -2.51 33.96 6.06
N THR A 157 -1.57 34.87 5.85
CA THR A 157 -1.55 35.70 4.62
C THR A 157 -1.42 34.82 3.38
N LYS A 158 -0.64 33.74 3.45
CA LYS A 158 -0.39 32.88 2.30
C LYS A 158 -1.51 31.85 2.06
N VAL A 159 -2.00 31.20 3.11
CA VAL A 159 -2.94 30.06 2.94
C VAL A 159 -4.39 30.42 3.27
N GLY A 160 -4.64 31.47 4.06
CA GLY A 160 -5.96 31.86 4.51
C GLY A 160 -6.57 30.91 5.55
N LEU A 161 -7.83 31.19 5.92
CA LEU A 161 -8.66 30.35 6.80
C LEU A 161 -10.01 30.08 6.13
N PRO A 162 -10.59 28.86 6.31
CA PRO A 162 -10.01 27.72 7.06
C PRO A 162 -8.87 27.04 6.29
N CYS A 163 -7.91 26.44 7.00
CA CYS A 163 -6.80 25.72 6.41
C CYS A 163 -6.61 24.34 7.04
N PHE A 164 -5.95 23.43 6.30
CA PHE A 164 -5.59 22.11 6.78
C PHE A 164 -4.12 22.05 7.16
N VAL A 165 -3.80 21.44 8.29
CA VAL A 165 -2.42 21.09 8.67
C VAL A 165 -2.23 19.59 8.48
N LYS A 166 -1.24 19.21 7.67
CA LYS A 166 -0.99 17.80 7.31
C LYS A 166 0.48 17.46 7.42
N PRO A 167 0.84 16.26 7.91
CA PRO A 167 2.18 15.75 7.75
C PRO A 167 2.55 15.61 6.26
N ASN A 168 3.81 15.87 5.92
CA ASN A 168 4.25 15.78 4.52
C ASN A 168 4.18 14.34 3.97
N LYS A 169 4.63 13.37 4.77
CA LYS A 169 4.64 11.94 4.43
C LYS A 169 3.79 11.17 5.43
N SER A 170 2.53 11.00 5.12
CA SER A 170 1.57 10.25 5.92
C SER A 170 0.39 9.91 5.02
N GLY A 171 -0.41 8.91 5.40
CA GLY A 171 -1.72 8.70 4.82
C GLY A 171 -2.60 9.95 4.91
N SER A 172 -3.72 9.94 4.26
CA SER A 172 -4.67 11.06 4.19
C SER A 172 -5.43 11.25 5.51
#